data_1eb958121e5cee734e6d98c3200a712d
#
_entry.id   1eb958121e5cee734e6d98c3200a712d
#
_cell.length_a   1.000
_cell.length_b   1.000
_cell.length_c   1.000
_cell.angle_alpha   90.00
_cell.angle_beta   90.00
_cell.angle_gamma   90.00
#
_symmetry.space_group_name_H-M   'P 1'
#
loop_
_entity.id
_entity.type
_entity.pdbx_description
1 polymer ?
#
loop_
_entity_poly.entity_id
_entity_poly.type
_entity_poly.pdbx_seq_one_letter_code
_entity_poly.pdbx_strand_id
1 'polypeptide(L)'
;VFPDLNIKYNIEIAPYFTGQDSEKEFFNFYEKCDLLTGMRFHTNVCGIALNIPTIGIKTYQKLEDLYLEIGLEERCLDVNQENFFEQYSKELQDTLLRKKEIKEEYIKVKKKLIQDKDKKYILLKEWLSK
;
A
#
# COMPACT_ATOMS: atom_id res chain seq x y z
N VAL A 1 0.78 0.14 -20.69
CA VAL A 1 1.47 1.40 -20.38
C VAL A 1 0.55 2.55 -20.74
N PHE A 2 0.52 3.60 -19.97
CA PHE A 2 -0.36 4.76 -20.10
C PHE A 2 0.46 5.96 -20.58
N PRO A 3 0.65 6.18 -21.89
CA PRO A 3 1.52 7.25 -22.40
C PRO A 3 1.09 8.64 -21.92
N ASP A 4 -0.21 8.87 -21.81
CA ASP A 4 -0.74 10.17 -21.37
C ASP A 4 -0.46 10.45 -19.88
N LEU A 5 -0.38 9.42 -19.04
CA LEU A 5 -0.02 9.55 -17.64
C LEU A 5 1.47 9.86 -17.44
N ASN A 6 2.34 9.31 -18.30
CA ASN A 6 3.78 9.61 -18.27
C ASN A 6 4.10 11.08 -18.58
N ILE A 7 3.26 11.75 -19.38
CA ILE A 7 3.43 13.17 -19.68
C ILE A 7 3.08 14.02 -18.44
N LYS A 8 2.09 13.61 -17.67
CA LYS A 8 1.59 14.36 -16.53
C LYS A 8 2.31 14.03 -15.22
N TYR A 9 2.77 12.80 -15.09
CA TYR A 9 3.41 12.28 -13.88
C TYR A 9 4.75 11.64 -14.21
N ASN A 10 5.73 11.78 -13.31
CA ASN A 10 6.98 11.03 -13.39
C ASN A 10 6.72 9.59 -12.90
N ILE A 11 6.46 8.68 -13.84
CA ILE A 11 6.17 7.27 -13.52
C ILE A 11 7.45 6.47 -13.66
N GLU A 12 7.86 5.82 -12.58
CA GLU A 12 8.98 4.89 -12.55
C GLU A 12 8.48 3.48 -12.24
N ILE A 13 9.02 2.51 -12.97
CA ILE A 13 8.80 1.09 -12.67
C ILE A 13 9.90 0.66 -11.72
N ALA A 14 9.50 0.09 -10.57
CA ALA A 14 10.47 -0.42 -9.60
C ALA A 14 11.41 -1.44 -10.26
N PRO A 15 12.74 -1.22 -10.20
CA PRO A 15 13.68 -2.17 -10.76
C PRO A 15 13.72 -3.48 -9.97
N TYR A 16 14.31 -4.51 -10.56
CA TYR A 16 14.57 -5.74 -9.83
C TYR A 16 15.85 -5.57 -9.01
N PHE A 17 15.70 -5.49 -7.70
CA PHE A 17 16.79 -5.30 -6.77
C PHE A 17 17.48 -6.63 -6.47
N THR A 18 18.79 -6.72 -6.70
CA THR A 18 19.60 -7.91 -6.45
C THR A 18 20.92 -7.53 -5.80
N GLY A 19 21.50 -8.47 -5.05
CA GLY A 19 22.80 -8.27 -4.41
C GLY A 19 22.70 -8.00 -2.91
N GLN A 20 23.85 -7.67 -2.33
CA GLN A 20 24.03 -7.62 -0.88
C GLN A 20 23.29 -6.44 -0.20
N ASP A 21 23.05 -5.35 -0.93
CA ASP A 21 22.34 -4.15 -0.44
C ASP A 21 20.93 -3.99 -1.04
N SER A 22 20.40 -5.03 -1.67
CA SER A 22 19.11 -5.00 -2.38
C SER A 22 17.93 -4.51 -1.52
N GLU A 23 17.92 -4.84 -0.24
CA GLU A 23 16.88 -4.39 0.69
C GLU A 23 16.93 -2.88 0.90
N LYS A 24 18.13 -2.30 1.08
CA LYS A 24 18.30 -0.86 1.25
C LYS A 24 17.92 -0.11 -0.02
N GLU A 25 18.35 -0.61 -1.19
CA GLU A 25 18.03 -0.02 -2.47
C GLU A 25 16.51 -0.02 -2.72
N PHE A 26 15.83 -1.12 -2.37
CA PHE A 26 14.38 -1.25 -2.44
C PHE A 26 13.66 -0.20 -1.58
N PHE A 27 14.00 -0.09 -0.31
CA PHE A 27 13.38 0.89 0.58
C PHE A 27 13.71 2.32 0.19
N ASN A 28 14.95 2.61 -0.19
CA ASN A 28 15.37 3.92 -0.68
C ASN A 28 14.61 4.34 -1.96
N PHE A 29 14.30 3.38 -2.84
CA PHE A 29 13.49 3.64 -4.01
C PHE A 29 12.06 4.01 -3.61
N TYR A 30 11.45 3.22 -2.71
CA TYR A 30 10.08 3.47 -2.26
C TYR A 30 9.94 4.81 -1.55
N GLU A 31 10.85 5.16 -0.64
CA GLU A 31 10.82 6.42 0.11
C GLU A 31 10.86 7.68 -0.76
N LYS A 32 11.37 7.59 -1.98
CA LYS A 32 11.38 8.68 -2.96
C LYS A 32 10.06 8.85 -3.70
N CYS A 33 9.15 7.88 -3.61
CA CYS A 33 7.88 7.90 -4.32
C CYS A 33 6.86 8.77 -3.59
N ASP A 34 6.13 9.58 -4.34
CA ASP A 34 4.96 10.31 -3.84
C ASP A 34 3.74 9.41 -3.67
N LEU A 35 3.69 8.35 -4.46
CA LEU A 35 2.61 7.37 -4.50
C LEU A 35 3.17 6.04 -5.03
N LEU A 36 2.66 4.95 -4.51
CA LEU A 36 2.89 3.60 -5.03
C LEU A 36 1.61 3.02 -5.61
N THR A 37 1.75 2.25 -6.65
CA THR A 37 0.68 1.42 -7.17
C THR A 37 1.20 0.01 -7.42
N GLY A 38 0.45 -0.99 -7.03
CA GLY A 38 0.95 -2.35 -7.14
C GLY A 38 -0.08 -3.45 -7.02
N MET A 39 0.17 -4.54 -7.75
CA MET A 39 -0.61 -5.76 -7.71
C MET A 39 -0.15 -6.76 -6.65
N ARG A 40 1.08 -6.59 -6.15
CA ARG A 40 1.68 -7.52 -5.18
C ARG A 40 1.35 -7.11 -3.75
N PHE A 41 1.03 -8.09 -2.91
CA PHE A 41 0.72 -7.88 -1.50
C PHE A 41 1.84 -7.10 -0.78
N HIS A 42 3.09 -7.54 -0.91
CA HIS A 42 4.22 -6.92 -0.22
C HIS A 42 4.48 -5.47 -0.67
N THR A 43 4.27 -5.13 -1.94
CA THR A 43 4.35 -3.73 -2.42
C THR A 43 3.41 -2.83 -1.64
N ASN A 44 2.16 -3.28 -1.45
CA ASN A 44 1.14 -2.53 -0.73
C ASN A 44 1.45 -2.46 0.77
N VAL A 45 1.83 -3.56 1.39
CA VAL A 45 2.23 -3.59 2.81
C VAL A 45 3.41 -2.66 3.07
N CYS A 46 4.46 -2.70 2.23
CA CYS A 46 5.62 -1.81 2.38
C CYS A 46 5.25 -0.34 2.20
N GLY A 47 4.41 0.00 1.20
CA GLY A 47 3.93 1.36 1.01
C GLY A 47 3.19 1.89 2.23
N ILE A 48 2.24 1.12 2.77
CA ILE A 48 1.49 1.47 3.97
C ILE A 48 2.43 1.60 5.19
N ALA A 49 3.36 0.66 5.35
CA ALA A 49 4.33 0.67 6.44
C ALA A 49 5.25 1.91 6.42
N LEU A 50 5.66 2.35 5.24
CA LEU A 50 6.48 3.54 5.02
C LEU A 50 5.67 4.86 4.99
N ASN A 51 4.36 4.80 5.17
CA ASN A 51 3.43 5.94 5.04
C ASN A 51 3.45 6.57 3.63
N ILE A 52 3.67 5.77 2.61
CA ILE A 52 3.60 6.22 1.22
C ILE A 52 2.20 5.92 0.70
N PRO A 53 1.45 6.91 0.22
CA PRO A 53 0.12 6.68 -0.36
C PRO A 53 0.18 5.58 -1.41
N THR A 54 -0.69 4.58 -1.28
CA THR A 54 -0.62 3.36 -2.08
C THR A 54 -1.99 3.02 -2.66
N ILE A 55 -2.03 2.67 -3.95
CA ILE A 55 -3.21 2.16 -4.64
C ILE A 55 -2.97 0.68 -4.94
N GLY A 56 -3.80 -0.19 -4.38
CA GLY A 56 -3.79 -1.61 -4.68
C GLY A 56 -4.53 -1.91 -5.98
N ILE A 57 -3.91 -2.71 -6.86
CA ILE A 57 -4.58 -3.26 -8.04
C ILE A 57 -4.90 -4.72 -7.75
N LYS A 58 -6.17 -4.99 -7.48
CA LYS A 58 -6.65 -6.33 -7.15
C LYS A 58 -6.57 -7.25 -8.34
N THR A 59 -5.74 -8.26 -8.23
CA THR A 59 -5.66 -9.40 -9.14
C THR A 59 -5.95 -10.73 -8.44
N TYR A 60 -6.03 -10.71 -7.09
CA TYR A 60 -6.35 -11.85 -6.24
C TYR A 60 -6.88 -11.38 -4.88
N GLN A 61 -7.62 -12.26 -4.20
CA GLN A 61 -8.40 -11.94 -3.00
C GLN A 61 -7.57 -11.37 -1.83
N LYS A 62 -6.40 -11.92 -1.56
CA LYS A 62 -5.57 -11.53 -0.42
C LYS A 62 -5.23 -10.04 -0.38
N LEU A 63 -5.17 -9.38 -1.54
CA LEU A 63 -4.90 -7.94 -1.59
C LEU A 63 -6.12 -7.13 -1.14
N GLU A 64 -7.31 -7.54 -1.57
CA GLU A 64 -8.57 -6.93 -1.10
C GLU A 64 -8.73 -7.10 0.41
N ASP A 65 -8.46 -8.32 0.92
CA ASP A 65 -8.55 -8.62 2.35
C ASP A 65 -7.64 -7.72 3.19
N LEU A 66 -6.43 -7.39 2.69
CA LEU A 66 -5.55 -6.43 3.34
C LEU A 66 -6.22 -5.06 3.52
N TYR A 67 -6.76 -4.51 2.44
CA TYR A 67 -7.38 -3.19 2.47
C TYR A 67 -8.67 -3.18 3.29
N LEU A 68 -9.45 -4.25 3.24
CA LEU A 68 -10.62 -4.43 4.08
C LEU A 68 -10.26 -4.48 5.58
N GLU A 69 -9.21 -5.24 5.94
CA GLU A 69 -8.74 -5.36 7.33
C GLU A 69 -8.30 -4.02 7.93
N ILE A 70 -7.70 -3.16 7.11
CA ILE A 70 -7.24 -1.84 7.56
C ILE A 70 -8.28 -0.72 7.38
N GLY A 71 -9.46 -1.04 6.81
CA GLY A 71 -10.56 -0.07 6.60
C GLY A 71 -10.28 0.97 5.53
N LEU A 72 -9.62 0.57 4.44
CA LEU A 72 -9.23 1.43 3.31
C LEU A 72 -9.57 0.75 1.97
N GLU A 73 -10.76 0.12 1.90
CA GLU A 73 -11.20 -0.69 0.77
C GLU A 73 -11.25 0.10 -0.54
N GLU A 74 -11.56 1.38 -0.48
CA GLU A 74 -11.64 2.28 -1.63
C GLU A 74 -10.30 2.43 -2.37
N ARG A 75 -9.20 2.08 -1.71
CA ARG A 75 -7.86 2.16 -2.29
C ARG A 75 -7.41 0.86 -2.98
N CYS A 76 -8.30 -0.14 -3.06
CA CYS A 76 -8.05 -1.40 -3.72
C CYS A 76 -8.98 -1.55 -4.92
N LEU A 77 -8.46 -1.36 -6.12
CA LEU A 77 -9.23 -1.36 -7.35
C LEU A 77 -9.17 -2.72 -8.04
N ASP A 78 -10.32 -3.26 -8.44
CA ASP A 78 -10.41 -4.53 -9.16
C ASP A 78 -10.13 -4.32 -10.66
N VAL A 79 -9.07 -4.94 -11.15
CA VAL A 79 -8.63 -4.84 -12.55
C VAL A 79 -9.66 -5.40 -13.54
N ASN A 80 -10.58 -6.25 -13.09
CA ASN A 80 -11.60 -6.87 -13.94
C ASN A 80 -12.86 -6.01 -14.13
N GLN A 81 -12.95 -4.86 -13.46
CA GLN A 81 -14.10 -3.96 -13.66
C GLN A 81 -13.98 -3.24 -15.00
N GLU A 82 -15.11 -3.13 -15.71
CA GLU A 82 -15.15 -2.48 -17.04
C GLU A 82 -14.64 -1.04 -17.03
N ASN A 83 -14.88 -0.31 -15.95
CA ASN A 83 -14.46 1.08 -15.76
C ASN A 83 -13.16 1.22 -14.94
N PHE A 84 -12.33 0.17 -14.89
CA PHE A 84 -11.08 0.17 -14.09
C PHE A 84 -10.18 1.36 -14.39
N PHE A 85 -9.95 1.70 -15.67
CA PHE A 85 -9.06 2.81 -16.03
C PHE A 85 -9.58 4.17 -15.59
N GLU A 86 -10.87 4.38 -15.65
CA GLU A 86 -11.51 5.60 -15.18
C GLU A 86 -11.38 5.72 -13.65
N GLN A 87 -11.69 4.65 -12.94
CA GLN A 87 -11.55 4.58 -11.49
C GLN A 87 -10.09 4.77 -11.06
N TYR A 88 -9.15 4.12 -11.73
CA TYR A 88 -7.73 4.25 -11.44
C TYR A 88 -7.25 5.70 -11.65
N SER A 89 -7.63 6.33 -12.75
CA SER A 89 -7.25 7.73 -13.03
C SER A 89 -7.80 8.68 -11.98
N LYS A 90 -9.03 8.48 -11.55
CA LYS A 90 -9.66 9.26 -10.49
C LYS A 90 -8.95 9.06 -9.15
N GLU A 91 -8.71 7.81 -8.77
CA GLU A 91 -8.05 7.48 -7.51
C GLU A 91 -6.60 7.98 -7.47
N LEU A 92 -5.89 7.93 -8.59
CA LEU A 92 -4.55 8.48 -8.73
C LEU A 92 -4.54 9.98 -8.44
N GLN A 93 -5.46 10.74 -9.03
CA GLN A 93 -5.57 12.18 -8.81
C GLN A 93 -5.96 12.51 -7.37
N ASP A 94 -6.96 11.84 -6.81
CA ASP A 94 -7.41 12.02 -5.44
C ASP A 94 -6.27 11.72 -4.44
N THR A 95 -5.57 10.61 -4.64
CA THR A 95 -4.44 10.22 -3.80
C THR A 95 -3.33 11.27 -3.80
N LEU A 96 -2.99 11.82 -4.95
CA LEU A 96 -1.96 12.86 -5.05
C LEU A 96 -2.37 14.17 -4.36
N LEU A 97 -3.66 14.52 -4.42
CA LEU A 97 -4.20 15.70 -3.74
C LEU A 97 -4.25 15.51 -2.23
N ARG A 98 -4.59 14.31 -1.76
CA ARG A 98 -4.79 13.99 -0.35
C ARG A 98 -3.60 13.29 0.33
N LYS A 99 -2.40 13.39 -0.25
CA LYS A 99 -1.19 12.68 0.26
C LYS A 99 -0.98 12.83 1.78
N LYS A 100 -1.16 14.01 2.33
CA LYS A 100 -0.96 14.27 3.76
C LYS A 100 -1.99 13.55 4.62
N GLU A 101 -3.26 13.63 4.24
CA GLU A 101 -4.37 12.94 4.94
C GLU A 101 -4.16 11.43 4.95
N ILE A 102 -3.82 10.85 3.79
CA ILE A 102 -3.56 9.42 3.64
C ILE A 102 -2.38 8.95 4.50
N LYS A 103 -1.32 9.74 4.58
CA LYS A 103 -0.20 9.46 5.49
C LYS A 103 -0.64 9.42 6.96
N GLU A 104 -1.49 10.34 7.37
CA GLU A 104 -2.04 10.38 8.72
C GLU A 104 -2.97 9.20 9.00
N GLU A 105 -3.78 8.80 8.01
CA GLU A 105 -4.61 7.59 8.09
C GLU A 105 -3.75 6.33 8.29
N TYR A 106 -2.67 6.17 7.52
CA TYR A 106 -1.75 5.04 7.68
C TYR A 106 -1.08 5.01 9.06
N ILE A 107 -0.70 6.16 9.61
CA ILE A 107 -0.14 6.26 10.96
C ILE A 107 -1.17 5.80 12.00
N LYS A 108 -2.44 6.21 11.88
CA LYS A 108 -3.53 5.79 12.78
C LYS A 108 -3.80 4.28 12.68
N VAL A 109 -3.90 3.76 11.45
CA VAL A 109 -4.08 2.33 11.19
C VAL A 109 -2.97 1.51 11.84
N LYS A 110 -1.71 1.87 11.60
CA LYS A 110 -0.55 1.15 12.17
C LYS A 110 -0.55 1.18 13.69
N LYS A 111 -0.86 2.33 14.29
CA LYS A 111 -0.96 2.45 15.75
C LYS A 111 -2.02 1.51 16.32
N LYS A 112 -3.19 1.41 15.67
CA LYS A 112 -4.26 0.48 16.06
C LYS A 112 -3.80 -0.97 15.93
N LEU A 113 -3.18 -1.35 14.80
CA LEU A 113 -2.69 -2.71 14.57
C LEU A 113 -1.64 -3.14 15.60
N ILE A 114 -0.73 -2.24 15.98
CA ILE A 114 0.27 -2.49 17.03
C ILE A 114 -0.41 -2.73 18.38
N GLN A 115 -1.39 -1.90 18.76
CA GLN A 115 -2.14 -2.07 19.99
C GLN A 115 -2.91 -3.40 20.03
N ASP A 116 -3.54 -3.79 18.92
CA ASP A 116 -4.29 -5.04 18.83
C ASP A 116 -3.35 -6.26 18.85
N LYS A 117 -2.19 -6.17 18.21
CA LYS A 117 -1.13 -7.18 18.30
C LYS A 117 -0.67 -7.36 19.74
N ASP A 118 -0.40 -6.27 20.46
CA ASP A 118 0.11 -6.33 21.84
C ASP A 118 -0.92 -6.96 22.78
N LYS A 119 -2.21 -6.64 22.63
CA LYS A 119 -3.30 -7.29 23.36
C LYS A 119 -3.34 -8.81 23.10
N LYS A 120 -3.29 -9.21 21.82
CA LYS A 120 -3.29 -10.62 21.42
C LYS A 120 -2.07 -11.36 21.97
N TYR A 121 -0.91 -10.70 22.00
CA TYR A 121 0.32 -11.27 22.53
C TYR A 121 0.25 -11.51 24.04
N ILE A 122 -0.36 -10.60 24.81
CA ILE A 122 -0.61 -10.78 26.24
C ILE A 122 -1.52 -12.00 26.47
N LEU A 123 -2.63 -12.08 25.75
CA LEU A 123 -3.56 -13.23 25.85
C LEU A 123 -2.87 -14.56 25.53
N LEU A 124 -2.01 -14.58 24.51
CA LEU A 124 -1.24 -15.78 24.16
C LEU A 124 -0.27 -16.18 25.28
N LYS A 125 0.43 -15.22 25.89
CA LYS A 125 1.30 -15.49 27.05
C LYS A 125 0.53 -16.07 28.22
N GLU A 126 -0.61 -15.50 28.55
CA GLU A 126 -1.47 -16.00 29.62
C GLU A 126 -1.95 -17.43 29.36
N TRP A 127 -2.30 -17.73 28.11
CA TRP A 127 -2.71 -19.08 27.69
C TRP A 127 -1.56 -20.09 27.81
N LEU A 128 -0.35 -19.72 27.40
CA LEU A 128 0.85 -20.60 27.47
C LEU A 128 1.35 -20.80 28.90
N SER A 129 1.00 -19.94 29.84
CA SER A 129 1.40 -20.04 31.25
C SER A 129 0.47 -20.93 32.10
N LYS A 130 -0.62 -21.40 31.53
CA LYS A 130 -1.55 -22.35 32.17
C LYS A 130 -1.11 -23.78 31.96
#